data_18b3efc2392dce0523d0d42a56163035
#
_entry.id   18b3efc2392dce0523d0d42a56163035
#
_cell.length_a   1.000
_cell.length_b   1.000
_cell.length_c   1.000
_cell.angle_alpha   90.00
_cell.angle_beta   90.00
_cell.angle_gamma   90.00
#
_symmetry.space_group_name_H-M   'P 1'
#
loop_
_entity.id
_entity.type
_entity.pdbx_description
1 polymer ?
#
loop_
_entity_poly.entity_id
_entity_poly.type
_entity_poly.pdbx_seq_one_letter_code
_entity_poly.pdbx_strand_id
1 'polypeptide(L)'
;MISADAVGKRISTLRKEKQLSQEQLAEQLNVSAQAVSKWETGKSLPETSTLPLLSHILGQSIDRILMPQQLVVLQAIYTDGCESHDVTHFINQFVIDNHLTFFLNDQTLPHRIQSNRIKLLLIKYQIPSGTYADYVLQDSLLAINLDSEGCSLPSGELEFVFSAYGNERKHQNIMNKMKHYQYFQWEHFTVTHELFPSPIDNQGEDYLLLVYVNATGIHAISCPEGDTIHYTPDRTQLFRSDSVDDCYIVQDVGHLGFGQGMDCSWAGALYLSLKTMGQETAYETVMGVSGACWRVAFTPIWDYSSADALVAYDYAAPAFKAYGLQVSWTDRITSKERELEKQLIKESIKKHHLPIAINLRVAPEWGIITGYLNGGETLLCRSYFDDETFEEHKDDPEFQEYMKISKGYLNVDQWPFILIRFNGEAAKPSALDNLYASLQVKLDSMYAQENRGYKLGYQALQAWREGLLDEQWYQTANPQDFARRLGVNHFCLMALTDARRSAAIYLKHTLSFPASSLTEYLSEMVDVYEKMHAQLRPFYASLTDAKSLDTYDSPKKAWTKEQRQLQADLLQSIGILEQRGDELAKRILAAAGKI
;
A
#
# COMPACT_ATOMS: atom_id res chain seq x y z
N MET A 1 -31.24 -0.57 -8.54
CA MET A 1 -31.74 0.50 -9.47
C MET A 1 -30.54 1.28 -9.97
N ILE A 2 -30.43 1.51 -11.29
CA ILE A 2 -29.34 2.30 -11.88
C ILE A 2 -29.48 3.75 -11.37
N SER A 3 -28.44 4.27 -10.72
CA SER A 3 -28.43 5.65 -10.22
C SER A 3 -27.88 6.58 -11.31
N ALA A 4 -28.67 7.57 -11.74
CA ALA A 4 -28.24 8.55 -12.75
C ALA A 4 -26.99 9.34 -12.30
N ASP A 5 -26.86 9.66 -11.01
CA ASP A 5 -25.69 10.33 -10.45
C ASP A 5 -24.42 9.45 -10.55
N ALA A 6 -24.53 8.16 -10.22
CA ALA A 6 -23.41 7.24 -10.31
C ALA A 6 -22.98 6.99 -11.77
N VAL A 7 -23.92 6.88 -12.69
CA VAL A 7 -23.64 6.78 -14.15
C VAL A 7 -22.98 8.05 -14.65
N GLY A 8 -23.49 9.21 -14.27
CA GLY A 8 -22.96 10.50 -14.68
C GLY A 8 -21.50 10.70 -14.23
N LYS A 9 -21.19 10.39 -12.99
CA LYS A 9 -19.82 10.44 -12.47
C LYS A 9 -18.88 9.51 -13.25
N ARG A 10 -19.31 8.30 -13.60
CA ARG A 10 -18.52 7.38 -14.43
C ARG A 10 -18.26 7.92 -15.82
N ILE A 11 -19.29 8.43 -16.50
CA ILE A 11 -19.14 9.05 -17.82
C ILE A 11 -18.11 10.19 -17.75
N SER A 12 -18.20 11.06 -16.74
CA SER A 12 -17.25 12.16 -16.52
C SER A 12 -15.82 11.67 -16.32
N THR A 13 -15.62 10.64 -15.52
CA THR A 13 -14.30 10.03 -15.27
C THR A 13 -13.73 9.45 -16.56
N LEU A 14 -14.46 8.59 -17.25
CA LEU A 14 -14.02 7.94 -18.48
C LEU A 14 -13.72 8.94 -19.60
N ARG A 15 -14.54 10.00 -19.73
CA ARG A 15 -14.28 11.08 -20.68
C ARG A 15 -12.96 11.79 -20.39
N LYS A 16 -12.69 12.12 -19.12
CA LYS A 16 -11.44 12.76 -18.69
C LYS A 16 -10.22 11.86 -18.92
N GLU A 17 -10.34 10.56 -18.69
CA GLU A 17 -9.29 9.58 -19.02
C GLU A 17 -8.96 9.57 -20.52
N LYS A 18 -9.96 9.81 -21.38
CA LYS A 18 -9.78 9.99 -22.83
C LYS A 18 -9.34 11.40 -23.22
N GLN A 19 -9.12 12.30 -22.27
CA GLN A 19 -8.73 13.70 -22.46
C GLN A 19 -9.73 14.49 -23.34
N LEU A 20 -11.00 14.14 -23.31
CA LEU A 20 -12.06 14.81 -24.07
C LEU A 20 -12.73 15.91 -23.21
N SER A 21 -13.05 17.07 -23.83
CA SER A 21 -13.99 18.03 -23.23
C SER A 21 -15.44 17.53 -23.33
N GLN A 22 -16.38 18.13 -22.58
CA GLN A 22 -17.82 17.82 -22.75
C GLN A 22 -18.31 18.11 -24.14
N GLU A 23 -17.83 19.20 -24.78
CA GLU A 23 -18.13 19.60 -26.14
C GLU A 23 -17.61 18.56 -27.15
N GLN A 24 -16.36 18.10 -26.97
CA GLN A 24 -15.77 17.11 -27.86
C GLN A 24 -16.48 15.74 -27.76
N LEU A 25 -16.85 15.31 -26.56
CA LEU A 25 -17.66 14.10 -26.42
C LEU A 25 -19.04 14.25 -27.03
N ALA A 26 -19.69 15.41 -26.86
CA ALA A 26 -20.99 15.72 -27.40
C ALA A 26 -20.97 15.72 -28.95
N GLU A 27 -19.94 16.32 -29.54
CA GLU A 27 -19.73 16.33 -31.01
C GLU A 27 -19.60 14.91 -31.56
N GLN A 28 -18.76 14.07 -30.94
CA GLN A 28 -18.57 12.68 -31.38
C GLN A 28 -19.83 11.83 -31.22
N LEU A 29 -20.68 12.15 -30.24
CA LEU A 29 -21.96 11.47 -30.01
C LEU A 29 -23.11 12.04 -30.81
N ASN A 30 -22.91 13.15 -31.52
CA ASN A 30 -23.94 13.92 -32.24
C ASN A 30 -25.09 14.35 -31.29
N VAL A 31 -24.73 14.82 -30.07
CA VAL A 31 -25.66 15.36 -29.08
C VAL A 31 -25.23 16.77 -28.66
N SER A 32 -26.04 17.48 -27.87
CA SER A 32 -25.62 18.78 -27.32
C SER A 32 -24.66 18.62 -26.13
N ALA A 33 -23.73 19.57 -25.94
CA ALA A 33 -22.89 19.62 -24.76
C ALA A 33 -23.72 19.70 -23.46
N GLN A 34 -24.90 20.33 -23.51
CA GLN A 34 -25.85 20.35 -22.41
C GLN A 34 -26.39 18.95 -22.04
N ALA A 35 -26.55 18.06 -23.03
CA ALA A 35 -26.97 16.68 -22.77
C ALA A 35 -25.86 15.93 -21.99
N VAL A 36 -24.61 16.03 -22.43
CA VAL A 36 -23.46 15.44 -21.74
C VAL A 36 -23.36 16.00 -20.32
N SER A 37 -23.49 17.32 -20.14
CA SER A 37 -23.48 17.95 -18.82
C SER A 37 -24.62 17.47 -17.93
N LYS A 38 -25.83 17.24 -18.47
CA LYS A 38 -26.95 16.66 -17.70
C LYS A 38 -26.67 15.23 -17.28
N TRP A 39 -26.02 14.42 -18.10
CA TRP A 39 -25.62 13.06 -17.74
C TRP A 39 -24.59 13.10 -16.63
N GLU A 40 -23.52 13.87 -16.78
CA GLU A 40 -22.42 13.95 -15.82
C GLU A 40 -22.84 14.53 -14.44
N THR A 41 -23.90 15.35 -14.43
CA THR A 41 -24.49 15.89 -13.19
C THR A 41 -25.66 15.04 -12.65
N GLY A 42 -25.91 13.87 -13.21
CA GLY A 42 -26.95 12.94 -12.74
C GLY A 42 -28.38 13.41 -12.98
N LYS A 43 -28.60 14.47 -13.78
CA LYS A 43 -29.95 15.02 -14.08
C LYS A 43 -30.70 14.18 -15.11
N SER A 44 -30.01 13.40 -15.91
CA SER A 44 -30.60 12.44 -16.85
C SER A 44 -29.61 11.34 -17.19
N LEU A 45 -30.11 10.19 -17.65
CA LEU A 45 -29.28 9.14 -18.25
C LEU A 45 -29.13 9.39 -19.75
N PRO A 46 -28.05 8.87 -20.40
CA PRO A 46 -27.96 8.77 -21.83
C PRO A 46 -29.13 7.95 -22.40
N GLU A 47 -29.63 8.32 -23.58
CA GLU A 47 -30.65 7.52 -24.27
C GLU A 47 -30.04 6.16 -24.68
N THR A 48 -30.87 5.12 -24.71
CA THR A 48 -30.44 3.76 -25.04
C THR A 48 -29.76 3.68 -26.40
N SER A 49 -30.24 4.49 -27.36
CA SER A 49 -29.68 4.62 -28.72
C SER A 49 -28.26 5.21 -28.76
N THR A 50 -27.88 6.00 -27.73
CA THR A 50 -26.58 6.65 -27.64
C THR A 50 -25.54 5.75 -26.98
N LEU A 51 -25.96 4.77 -26.16
CA LEU A 51 -25.08 3.92 -25.39
C LEU A 51 -24.04 3.15 -26.22
N PRO A 52 -24.36 2.56 -27.39
CA PRO A 52 -23.37 1.83 -28.18
C PRO A 52 -22.22 2.74 -28.67
N LEU A 53 -22.54 3.96 -29.10
CA LEU A 53 -21.54 4.90 -29.56
C LEU A 53 -20.75 5.50 -28.40
N LEU A 54 -21.39 5.78 -27.26
CA LEU A 54 -20.75 6.22 -26.03
C LEU A 54 -19.76 5.14 -25.52
N SER A 55 -20.16 3.88 -25.56
CA SER A 55 -19.32 2.73 -25.24
C SER A 55 -18.07 2.66 -26.12
N HIS A 56 -18.23 2.84 -27.42
CA HIS A 56 -17.13 2.83 -28.38
C HIS A 56 -16.15 3.99 -28.15
N ILE A 57 -16.65 5.20 -27.96
CA ILE A 57 -15.81 6.41 -27.74
C ILE A 57 -15.05 6.33 -26.44
N LEU A 58 -15.73 5.93 -25.36
CA LEU A 58 -15.11 5.80 -24.05
C LEU A 58 -14.22 4.55 -23.91
N GLY A 59 -14.33 3.60 -24.86
CA GLY A 59 -13.57 2.34 -24.83
C GLY A 59 -13.96 1.42 -23.67
N GLN A 60 -15.24 1.47 -23.26
CA GLN A 60 -15.78 0.67 -22.15
C GLN A 60 -17.12 0.04 -22.56
N SER A 61 -17.44 -1.13 -22.00
CA SER A 61 -18.75 -1.75 -22.25
C SER A 61 -19.90 -0.90 -21.68
N ILE A 62 -21.09 -1.07 -22.26
CA ILE A 62 -22.31 -0.40 -21.79
C ILE A 62 -22.57 -0.74 -20.33
N ASP A 63 -22.38 -2.00 -19.92
CA ASP A 63 -22.58 -2.44 -18.55
C ASP A 63 -21.61 -1.72 -17.59
N ARG A 64 -20.34 -1.56 -17.96
CA ARG A 64 -19.37 -0.81 -17.16
C ARG A 64 -19.70 0.67 -17.02
N ILE A 65 -20.36 1.25 -18.00
CA ILE A 65 -20.87 2.63 -17.94
C ILE A 65 -22.09 2.73 -17.01
N LEU A 66 -23.02 1.79 -17.11
CA LEU A 66 -24.32 1.85 -16.41
C LEU A 66 -24.28 1.26 -15.00
N MET A 67 -23.48 0.21 -14.76
CA MET A 67 -23.44 -0.53 -13.50
C MET A 67 -22.14 -0.27 -12.74
N PRO A 68 -22.16 -0.15 -11.39
CA PRO A 68 -20.93 -0.10 -10.61
C PRO A 68 -20.19 -1.43 -10.77
N GLN A 69 -18.86 -1.38 -10.82
CA GLN A 69 -18.06 -2.57 -10.68
C GLN A 69 -18.33 -3.16 -9.29
N GLN A 70 -18.86 -4.38 -9.27
CA GLN A 70 -19.24 -5.09 -8.04
C GLN A 70 -18.24 -6.19 -7.70
N LEU A 71 -17.49 -6.69 -8.70
CA LEU A 71 -16.36 -7.57 -8.50
C LEU A 71 -15.09 -6.73 -8.35
N VAL A 72 -14.44 -6.83 -7.22
CA VAL A 72 -13.18 -6.15 -6.92
C VAL A 72 -12.17 -7.17 -6.41
N VAL A 73 -11.01 -7.26 -7.04
CA VAL A 73 -9.89 -8.03 -6.52
C VAL A 73 -9.20 -7.17 -5.44
N LEU A 74 -9.29 -7.63 -4.20
CA LEU A 74 -8.71 -6.95 -3.04
C LEU A 74 -7.22 -7.27 -2.90
N GLN A 75 -6.83 -8.50 -3.27
CA GLN A 75 -5.45 -8.97 -3.25
C GLN A 75 -5.27 -10.09 -4.28
N ALA A 76 -4.14 -10.08 -4.98
CA ALA A 76 -3.72 -11.17 -5.85
C ALA A 76 -2.21 -11.37 -5.70
N ILE A 77 -1.80 -12.56 -5.24
CA ILE A 77 -0.40 -12.91 -4.96
C ILE A 77 -0.01 -14.09 -5.84
N TYR A 78 0.99 -13.91 -6.71
CA TYR A 78 1.64 -15.00 -7.43
C TYR A 78 2.77 -15.55 -6.58
N THR A 79 2.75 -16.86 -6.29
CA THR A 79 3.68 -17.47 -5.33
C THR A 79 3.95 -18.95 -5.64
N ASP A 80 5.09 -19.45 -5.15
CA ASP A 80 5.39 -20.87 -5.01
C ASP A 80 5.35 -21.35 -3.54
N GLY A 81 4.80 -20.51 -2.66
CA GLY A 81 4.79 -20.73 -1.21
C GLY A 81 6.08 -20.34 -0.49
N CYS A 82 7.06 -19.83 -1.22
CA CYS A 82 8.34 -19.36 -0.72
C CYS A 82 8.68 -17.96 -1.24
N GLU A 83 8.62 -17.77 -2.55
CA GLU A 83 8.70 -16.50 -3.23
C GLU A 83 7.29 -16.01 -3.56
N SER A 84 7.04 -14.70 -3.43
CA SER A 84 5.71 -14.11 -3.63
C SER A 84 5.81 -12.75 -4.30
N HIS A 85 4.88 -12.48 -5.24
CA HIS A 85 4.74 -11.21 -5.93
C HIS A 85 3.31 -10.71 -5.85
N ASP A 86 3.12 -9.49 -5.37
CA ASP A 86 1.81 -8.83 -5.43
C ASP A 86 1.52 -8.39 -6.88
N VAL A 87 0.50 -9.00 -7.46
CA VAL A 87 0.02 -8.72 -8.80
C VAL A 87 -1.40 -8.16 -8.82
N THR A 88 -1.86 -7.64 -7.69
CA THR A 88 -3.23 -7.15 -7.48
C THR A 88 -3.64 -6.13 -8.53
N HIS A 89 -2.80 -5.11 -8.75
CA HIS A 89 -3.09 -4.07 -9.74
C HIS A 89 -3.17 -4.64 -11.17
N PHE A 90 -2.27 -5.57 -11.50
CA PHE A 90 -2.24 -6.22 -12.80
C PHE A 90 -3.51 -7.06 -13.02
N ILE A 91 -3.89 -7.91 -12.06
CA ILE A 91 -5.08 -8.78 -12.17
C ILE A 91 -6.37 -7.97 -12.24
N ASN A 92 -6.47 -6.83 -11.53
CA ASN A 92 -7.65 -5.95 -11.62
C ASN A 92 -7.90 -5.41 -13.04
N GLN A 93 -6.89 -5.35 -13.91
CA GLN A 93 -7.07 -4.92 -15.32
C GLN A 93 -7.88 -5.93 -16.14
N PHE A 94 -7.94 -7.19 -15.72
CA PHE A 94 -8.70 -8.26 -16.36
C PHE A 94 -10.13 -8.40 -15.82
N VAL A 95 -10.53 -7.58 -14.85
CA VAL A 95 -11.93 -7.53 -14.40
C VAL A 95 -12.72 -6.69 -15.38
N ILE A 96 -13.51 -7.36 -16.22
CA ILE A 96 -14.35 -6.74 -17.25
C ILE A 96 -15.80 -7.15 -16.99
N ASP A 97 -16.70 -6.15 -16.85
CA ASP A 97 -18.15 -6.37 -16.69
C ASP A 97 -18.49 -7.35 -15.53
N ASN A 98 -17.80 -7.20 -14.41
CA ASN A 98 -17.91 -8.08 -13.23
C ASN A 98 -17.54 -9.56 -13.48
N HIS A 99 -16.70 -9.80 -14.48
CA HIS A 99 -16.08 -11.09 -14.76
C HIS A 99 -14.57 -10.94 -14.73
N LEU A 100 -13.90 -11.83 -14.05
CA LEU A 100 -12.46 -12.01 -14.11
C LEU A 100 -12.20 -13.36 -14.78
N THR A 101 -11.54 -13.34 -15.93
CA THR A 101 -11.06 -14.56 -16.59
C THR A 101 -9.58 -14.38 -16.86
N PHE A 102 -8.76 -15.25 -16.29
CA PHE A 102 -7.31 -15.15 -16.36
C PHE A 102 -6.69 -16.55 -16.47
N PHE A 103 -5.87 -16.77 -17.49
CA PHE A 103 -5.09 -18.01 -17.63
C PHE A 103 -3.70 -17.78 -17.08
N LEU A 104 -3.36 -18.51 -16.00
CA LEU A 104 -2.08 -18.39 -15.32
C LEU A 104 -1.01 -19.20 -16.03
N ASN A 105 0.03 -18.55 -16.57
CA ASN A 105 1.25 -19.17 -17.04
C ASN A 105 2.44 -18.21 -16.94
N ASP A 106 3.66 -18.70 -17.15
CA ASP A 106 4.91 -17.91 -17.07
C ASP A 106 4.99 -16.72 -18.04
N GLN A 107 4.10 -16.61 -19.01
CA GLN A 107 4.09 -15.53 -20.00
C GLN A 107 3.01 -14.47 -19.70
N THR A 108 2.03 -14.79 -18.90
CA THR A 108 0.88 -13.91 -18.63
C THR A 108 1.12 -12.93 -17.49
N LEU A 109 2.03 -13.24 -16.57
CA LEU A 109 2.35 -12.37 -15.42
C LEU A 109 3.59 -11.51 -15.66
N PRO A 110 3.68 -10.32 -15.05
CA PRO A 110 4.85 -9.44 -15.14
C PRO A 110 6.08 -9.99 -14.40
N HIS A 111 5.87 -10.89 -13.45
CA HIS A 111 6.91 -11.50 -12.62
C HIS A 111 7.02 -13.00 -12.90
N ARG A 112 8.24 -13.55 -12.80
CA ARG A 112 8.51 -14.97 -12.98
C ARG A 112 9.19 -15.52 -11.74
N ILE A 113 8.66 -16.61 -11.22
CA ILE A 113 9.31 -17.39 -10.15
C ILE A 113 10.12 -18.52 -10.80
N GLN A 114 11.44 -18.50 -10.60
CA GLN A 114 12.34 -19.51 -11.12
C GLN A 114 12.58 -20.60 -10.07
N SER A 115 11.64 -21.50 -9.95
CA SER A 115 11.74 -22.65 -9.04
C SER A 115 11.10 -23.88 -9.68
N ASN A 116 11.40 -25.05 -9.13
CA ASN A 116 10.72 -26.30 -9.47
C ASN A 116 9.51 -26.61 -8.56
N ARG A 117 9.12 -25.65 -7.70
CA ARG A 117 7.96 -25.77 -6.84
C ARG A 117 6.66 -25.54 -7.59
N ILE A 118 5.57 -26.02 -7.03
CA ILE A 118 4.22 -25.77 -7.55
C ILE A 118 3.92 -24.27 -7.42
N LYS A 119 3.62 -23.61 -8.53
CA LYS A 119 3.32 -22.19 -8.60
C LYS A 119 1.81 -21.98 -8.69
N LEU A 120 1.33 -20.91 -8.08
CA LEU A 120 -0.09 -20.58 -8.03
C LEU A 120 -0.32 -19.08 -7.87
N LEU A 121 -1.52 -18.66 -8.26
CA LEU A 121 -2.04 -17.33 -7.97
C LEU A 121 -3.10 -17.46 -6.88
N LEU A 122 -2.89 -16.75 -5.76
CA LEU A 122 -3.86 -16.60 -4.67
C LEU A 122 -4.65 -15.33 -4.90
N ILE A 123 -5.96 -15.38 -4.70
CA ILE A 123 -6.83 -14.23 -4.90
C ILE A 123 -7.78 -14.06 -3.72
N LYS A 124 -7.87 -12.82 -3.21
CA LYS A 124 -8.94 -12.35 -2.33
C LYS A 124 -9.78 -11.34 -3.10
N TYR A 125 -11.09 -11.55 -3.15
CA TYR A 125 -11.99 -10.70 -3.92
C TYR A 125 -13.29 -10.43 -3.19
N GLN A 126 -13.94 -9.35 -3.57
CA GLN A 126 -15.25 -8.93 -3.04
C GLN A 126 -16.28 -8.91 -4.15
N ILE A 127 -17.44 -9.46 -3.87
CA ILE A 127 -18.67 -9.41 -4.66
C ILE A 127 -19.85 -9.02 -3.74
N PRO A 128 -21.06 -8.73 -4.24
CA PRO A 128 -22.18 -8.30 -3.38
C PRO A 128 -22.56 -9.27 -2.27
N SER A 129 -22.33 -10.57 -2.46
CA SER A 129 -22.62 -11.61 -1.47
C SER A 129 -21.59 -11.67 -0.33
N GLY A 130 -20.38 -11.08 -0.50
CA GLY A 130 -19.34 -11.09 0.53
C GLY A 130 -17.92 -11.01 0.00
N THR A 131 -16.97 -11.26 0.89
CA THR A 131 -15.55 -11.37 0.58
C THR A 131 -15.16 -12.84 0.57
N TYR A 132 -14.47 -13.25 -0.48
CA TYR A 132 -14.06 -14.62 -0.73
C TYR A 132 -12.60 -14.70 -1.12
N ALA A 133 -12.05 -15.89 -1.04
CA ALA A 133 -10.73 -16.21 -1.54
C ALA A 133 -10.80 -17.37 -2.54
N ASP A 134 -9.84 -17.41 -3.46
CA ASP A 134 -9.69 -18.49 -4.41
C ASP A 134 -8.21 -18.64 -4.81
N TYR A 135 -7.88 -19.71 -5.52
CA TYR A 135 -6.54 -19.93 -6.05
C TYR A 135 -6.60 -20.60 -7.42
N VAL A 136 -5.58 -20.41 -8.20
CA VAL A 136 -5.39 -21.13 -9.45
C VAL A 136 -3.96 -21.59 -9.58
N LEU A 137 -3.77 -22.86 -9.96
CA LEU A 137 -2.45 -23.42 -10.21
C LEU A 137 -1.91 -22.95 -11.56
N GLN A 138 -0.58 -22.99 -11.71
CA GLN A 138 0.10 -22.77 -12.97
C GLN A 138 -0.56 -23.59 -14.09
N ASP A 139 -0.62 -23.02 -15.30
CA ASP A 139 -1.23 -23.58 -16.51
C ASP A 139 -2.73 -23.89 -16.37
N SER A 140 -3.42 -23.15 -15.53
CA SER A 140 -4.86 -23.28 -15.30
C SER A 140 -5.62 -21.96 -15.46
N LEU A 141 -6.93 -22.06 -15.68
CA LEU A 141 -7.83 -20.93 -15.88
C LEU A 141 -8.52 -20.55 -14.57
N LEU A 142 -8.39 -19.27 -14.19
CA LEU A 142 -9.21 -18.65 -13.16
C LEU A 142 -10.42 -17.99 -13.82
N ALA A 143 -11.62 -18.25 -13.25
CA ALA A 143 -12.85 -17.59 -13.69
C ALA A 143 -13.70 -17.21 -12.47
N ILE A 144 -13.88 -15.92 -12.23
CA ILE A 144 -14.68 -15.38 -11.13
C ILE A 144 -15.74 -14.42 -11.71
N ASN A 145 -16.95 -14.51 -11.21
CA ASN A 145 -18.07 -13.62 -11.53
C ASN A 145 -18.90 -13.32 -10.26
N LEU A 146 -20.03 -12.65 -10.39
CA LEU A 146 -20.87 -12.28 -9.24
C LEU A 146 -21.57 -13.46 -8.55
N ASP A 147 -21.66 -14.61 -9.22
CA ASP A 147 -22.26 -15.84 -8.70
C ASP A 147 -21.20 -16.85 -8.24
N SER A 148 -19.92 -16.46 -8.25
CA SER A 148 -18.84 -17.36 -7.84
C SER A 148 -18.89 -17.62 -6.33
N GLU A 149 -18.79 -18.88 -5.96
CA GLU A 149 -18.68 -19.36 -4.59
C GLU A 149 -17.20 -19.72 -4.32
N GLY A 150 -16.41 -18.75 -3.90
CA GLY A 150 -15.04 -18.97 -3.45
C GLY A 150 -14.97 -19.47 -2.00
N CYS A 151 -13.76 -19.70 -1.50
CA CYS A 151 -13.55 -20.05 -0.10
C CYS A 151 -13.95 -18.88 0.80
N SER A 152 -14.84 -19.16 1.77
CA SER A 152 -15.16 -18.19 2.83
C SER A 152 -13.96 -17.99 3.75
N LEU A 153 -13.79 -16.78 4.26
CA LEU A 153 -12.73 -16.48 5.22
C LEU A 153 -13.21 -16.86 6.63
N PRO A 154 -12.58 -17.84 7.31
CA PRO A 154 -12.99 -18.25 8.64
C PRO A 154 -12.66 -17.18 9.67
N SER A 155 -13.52 -17.01 10.68
CA SER A 155 -13.27 -16.10 11.81
C SER A 155 -12.47 -16.73 12.96
N GLY A 156 -12.10 -17.98 12.84
CA GLY A 156 -11.38 -18.79 13.83
C GLY A 156 -10.07 -19.37 13.28
N GLU A 157 -9.86 -20.66 13.54
CA GLU A 157 -8.68 -21.38 13.03
C GLU A 157 -8.62 -21.35 11.50
N LEU A 158 -7.41 -21.46 10.95
CA LEU A 158 -7.21 -21.58 9.50
C LEU A 158 -7.91 -22.83 8.93
N GLU A 159 -8.26 -22.78 7.65
CA GLU A 159 -8.80 -23.93 6.92
C GLU A 159 -7.96 -24.21 5.67
N PHE A 160 -7.54 -25.47 5.48
CA PHE A 160 -6.83 -25.85 4.26
C PHE A 160 -7.78 -25.88 3.07
N VAL A 161 -7.36 -25.26 1.96
CA VAL A 161 -8.11 -25.24 0.69
C VAL A 161 -7.41 -26.05 -0.39
N PHE A 162 -6.06 -26.15 -0.33
CA PHE A 162 -5.28 -27.03 -1.18
C PHE A 162 -4.02 -27.48 -0.45
N SER A 163 -3.60 -28.74 -0.67
CA SER A 163 -2.36 -29.26 -0.12
C SER A 163 -1.79 -30.32 -1.05
N ALA A 164 -0.51 -30.18 -1.40
CA ALA A 164 0.18 -31.10 -2.29
C ALA A 164 1.61 -31.37 -1.82
N TYR A 165 2.13 -32.55 -2.17
CA TYR A 165 3.53 -32.91 -1.97
C TYR A 165 4.15 -33.37 -3.31
N GLY A 166 5.30 -32.85 -3.63
CA GLY A 166 6.01 -33.06 -4.88
C GLY A 166 6.60 -31.76 -5.44
N ASN A 167 6.68 -31.66 -6.76
CA ASN A 167 7.18 -30.46 -7.43
C ASN A 167 6.28 -30.07 -8.63
N GLU A 168 6.64 -29.04 -9.37
CA GLU A 168 5.84 -28.50 -10.48
C GLU A 168 5.54 -29.55 -11.56
N ARG A 169 6.46 -30.51 -11.79
CA ARG A 169 6.28 -31.56 -12.81
C ARG A 169 5.32 -32.65 -12.37
N LYS A 170 5.39 -33.00 -11.08
CA LYS A 170 4.58 -34.09 -10.53
C LYS A 170 4.38 -33.88 -9.04
N HIS A 171 3.13 -33.88 -8.62
CA HIS A 171 2.74 -33.78 -7.24
C HIS A 171 1.47 -34.60 -6.96
N GLN A 172 1.26 -34.94 -5.71
CA GLN A 172 0.07 -35.63 -5.24
C GLN A 172 -0.72 -34.76 -4.28
N ASN A 173 -2.05 -34.84 -4.36
CA ASN A 173 -2.93 -34.17 -3.42
C ASN A 173 -2.91 -34.90 -2.07
N ILE A 174 -2.67 -34.15 -1.00
CA ILE A 174 -2.59 -34.66 0.37
C ILE A 174 -3.61 -34.03 1.31
N MET A 175 -4.66 -33.39 0.78
CA MET A 175 -5.68 -32.68 1.58
C MET A 175 -6.29 -33.53 2.70
N ASN A 176 -6.59 -34.80 2.45
CA ASN A 176 -7.14 -35.68 3.48
C ASN A 176 -6.20 -35.87 4.66
N LYS A 177 -4.89 -35.91 4.40
CA LYS A 177 -3.87 -36.01 5.44
C LYS A 177 -3.78 -34.71 6.25
N MET A 178 -3.82 -33.56 5.59
CA MET A 178 -3.79 -32.26 6.27
C MET A 178 -5.02 -32.01 7.13
N LYS A 179 -6.22 -32.37 6.64
CA LYS A 179 -7.45 -32.34 7.43
C LYS A 179 -7.39 -33.27 8.65
N HIS A 180 -6.75 -34.43 8.52
CA HIS A 180 -6.53 -35.34 9.64
C HIS A 180 -5.62 -34.70 10.71
N TYR A 181 -4.51 -34.08 10.31
CA TYR A 181 -3.61 -33.39 11.25
C TYR A 181 -4.31 -32.22 11.94
N GLN A 182 -5.11 -31.45 11.23
CA GLN A 182 -5.92 -30.38 11.79
C GLN A 182 -6.96 -30.91 12.79
N TYR A 183 -7.67 -31.99 12.46
CA TYR A 183 -8.65 -32.62 13.34
C TYR A 183 -8.04 -33.11 14.67
N PHE A 184 -6.82 -33.68 14.63
CA PHE A 184 -6.10 -34.12 15.83
C PHE A 184 -5.31 -33.01 16.50
N GLN A 185 -5.47 -31.76 16.09
CA GLN A 185 -4.86 -30.56 16.65
C GLN A 185 -3.34 -30.66 16.80
N TRP A 186 -2.66 -31.20 15.79
CA TRP A 186 -1.19 -31.23 15.77
C TRP A 186 -0.64 -29.81 15.83
N GLU A 187 0.30 -29.58 16.75
CA GLU A 187 0.93 -28.27 16.92
C GLU A 187 2.01 -28.02 15.86
N HIS A 188 2.71 -29.09 15.46
CA HIS A 188 3.74 -29.05 14.43
C HIS A 188 3.93 -30.45 13.82
N PHE A 189 4.57 -30.50 12.66
CA PHE A 189 5.03 -31.74 12.03
C PHE A 189 6.23 -31.48 11.12
N THR A 190 7.20 -32.39 11.10
CA THR A 190 8.37 -32.34 10.22
C THR A 190 8.03 -33.01 8.88
N VAL A 191 8.40 -32.36 7.78
CA VAL A 191 8.22 -32.90 6.43
C VAL A 191 9.26 -34.00 6.20
N THR A 192 8.80 -35.24 6.09
CA THR A 192 9.66 -36.41 5.84
C THR A 192 9.03 -37.32 4.78
N HIS A 193 9.84 -38.12 4.09
CA HIS A 193 9.35 -39.12 3.13
C HIS A 193 8.42 -40.17 3.78
N GLU A 194 8.57 -40.43 5.06
CA GLU A 194 7.68 -41.34 5.79
C GLU A 194 6.27 -40.75 5.93
N LEU A 195 6.20 -39.45 6.18
CA LEU A 195 4.92 -38.74 6.25
C LEU A 195 4.35 -38.42 4.87
N PHE A 196 5.20 -38.03 3.93
CA PHE A 196 4.81 -37.59 2.60
C PHE A 196 5.65 -38.33 1.54
N PRO A 197 5.26 -39.58 1.16
CA PRO A 197 6.02 -40.31 0.18
C PRO A 197 6.02 -39.59 -1.18
N SER A 198 7.18 -39.54 -1.81
CA SER A 198 7.36 -38.91 -3.12
C SER A 198 6.44 -39.52 -4.18
N PRO A 199 5.90 -38.73 -5.10
CA PRO A 199 5.22 -39.25 -6.28
C PRO A 199 6.15 -40.17 -7.09
N ILE A 200 5.61 -41.28 -7.59
CA ILE A 200 6.39 -42.25 -8.40
C ILE A 200 7.02 -41.54 -9.62
N ASP A 201 8.29 -41.83 -9.90
CA ASP A 201 9.08 -41.27 -11.00
C ASP A 201 9.30 -39.75 -10.93
N ASN A 202 9.27 -39.16 -9.75
CA ASN A 202 9.57 -37.74 -9.58
C ASN A 202 11.09 -37.47 -9.75
N GLN A 203 11.42 -36.48 -10.56
CA GLN A 203 12.79 -36.01 -10.73
C GLN A 203 12.93 -34.60 -10.13
N GLY A 204 13.83 -34.46 -9.19
CA GLY A 204 14.08 -33.20 -8.49
C GLY A 204 13.68 -33.26 -7.02
N GLU A 205 13.80 -32.15 -6.34
CA GLU A 205 13.43 -32.01 -4.94
C GLU A 205 11.90 -31.89 -4.81
N ASP A 206 11.37 -32.56 -3.80
CA ASP A 206 9.96 -32.50 -3.43
C ASP A 206 9.74 -31.51 -2.30
N TYR A 207 8.59 -30.85 -2.35
CA TYR A 207 8.17 -29.85 -1.38
C TYR A 207 6.74 -30.13 -0.93
N LEU A 208 6.47 -29.86 0.33
CA LEU A 208 5.11 -29.75 0.84
C LEU A 208 4.59 -28.35 0.52
N LEU A 209 3.53 -28.22 -0.27
CA LEU A 209 2.79 -26.98 -0.46
C LEU A 209 1.48 -27.05 0.31
N LEU A 210 1.24 -26.07 1.19
CA LEU A 210 0.00 -25.88 1.92
C LEU A 210 -0.63 -24.55 1.53
N VAL A 211 -1.89 -24.58 1.10
CA VAL A 211 -2.70 -23.39 0.83
C VAL A 211 -3.87 -23.40 1.80
N TYR A 212 -4.03 -22.30 2.53
CA TYR A 212 -5.06 -22.18 3.55
C TYR A 212 -5.69 -20.79 3.56
N VAL A 213 -6.89 -20.71 4.09
CA VAL A 213 -7.60 -19.45 4.35
C VAL A 213 -7.67 -19.19 5.85
N ASN A 214 -7.65 -17.93 6.22
CA ASN A 214 -7.92 -17.44 7.57
C ASN A 214 -8.72 -16.13 7.50
N ALA A 215 -8.93 -15.45 8.61
CA ALA A 215 -9.67 -14.18 8.65
C ALA A 215 -9.05 -13.07 7.78
N THR A 216 -7.75 -13.13 7.52
CA THR A 216 -7.05 -12.10 6.73
C THR A 216 -7.09 -12.35 5.22
N GLY A 217 -7.23 -13.60 4.78
CA GLY A 217 -7.25 -13.95 3.37
C GLY A 217 -6.80 -15.38 3.08
N ILE A 218 -6.20 -15.57 1.91
CA ILE A 218 -5.65 -16.84 1.45
C ILE A 218 -4.12 -16.79 1.43
N HIS A 219 -3.48 -17.85 1.89
CA HIS A 219 -2.05 -17.93 2.11
C HIS A 219 -1.49 -19.25 1.56
N ALA A 220 -0.22 -19.24 1.18
CA ALA A 220 0.51 -20.44 0.80
C ALA A 220 1.86 -20.49 1.53
N ILE A 221 2.28 -21.71 1.88
CA ILE A 221 3.60 -21.98 2.44
C ILE A 221 4.16 -23.24 1.80
N SER A 222 5.42 -23.20 1.38
CA SER A 222 6.16 -24.34 0.85
C SER A 222 7.26 -24.77 1.81
N CYS A 223 7.37 -26.07 2.06
CA CYS A 223 8.29 -26.64 3.03
C CYS A 223 9.05 -27.82 2.42
N PRO A 224 10.40 -27.78 2.33
CA PRO A 224 11.21 -28.90 1.89
C PRO A 224 11.23 -30.01 2.93
N GLU A 225 11.75 -31.14 2.52
CA GLU A 225 12.03 -32.25 3.44
C GLU A 225 13.04 -31.84 4.51
N GLY A 226 12.82 -32.30 5.75
CA GLY A 226 13.64 -32.01 6.92
C GLY A 226 13.16 -30.81 7.73
N ASP A 227 12.43 -29.89 7.14
CA ASP A 227 11.89 -28.73 7.84
C ASP A 227 10.57 -29.04 8.57
N THR A 228 10.23 -28.21 9.53
CA THR A 228 9.04 -28.37 10.37
C THR A 228 8.03 -27.27 10.10
N ILE A 229 6.77 -27.63 9.91
CA ILE A 229 5.64 -26.73 9.90
C ILE A 229 5.06 -26.64 11.30
N HIS A 230 4.82 -25.44 11.77
CA HIS A 230 4.18 -25.14 13.04
C HIS A 230 2.91 -24.35 12.81
N TYR A 231 1.93 -24.55 13.68
CA TYR A 231 0.80 -23.64 13.81
C TYR A 231 1.12 -22.52 14.79
N THR A 232 0.59 -21.32 14.54
CA THR A 232 0.55 -20.26 15.56
C THR A 232 -0.28 -20.72 16.77
N PRO A 233 -0.04 -20.18 17.99
CA PRO A 233 -0.79 -20.57 19.19
C PRO A 233 -2.33 -20.45 19.06
N ASP A 234 -2.80 -19.46 18.30
CA ASP A 234 -4.21 -19.26 17.97
C ASP A 234 -4.70 -20.08 16.77
N ARG A 235 -3.78 -20.84 16.14
CA ARG A 235 -4.03 -21.72 14.99
C ARG A 235 -4.58 -21.00 13.75
N THR A 236 -4.32 -19.70 13.63
CA THR A 236 -4.78 -18.92 12.49
C THR A 236 -3.78 -18.90 11.33
N GLN A 237 -2.51 -19.27 11.57
CA GLN A 237 -1.46 -19.26 10.56
C GLN A 237 -0.49 -20.42 10.71
N LEU A 238 0.28 -20.66 9.62
CA LEU A 238 1.37 -21.62 9.59
C LEU A 238 2.71 -20.89 9.44
N PHE A 239 3.75 -21.43 10.04
CA PHE A 239 5.11 -21.01 9.82
C PHE A 239 6.05 -22.21 9.72
N ARG A 240 7.16 -22.02 9.03
CA ARG A 240 8.20 -23.03 8.84
C ARG A 240 9.38 -22.73 9.75
N SER A 241 9.95 -23.75 10.37
CA SER A 241 11.25 -23.68 11.02
C SER A 241 12.18 -24.73 10.43
N ASP A 242 13.42 -24.35 10.21
CA ASP A 242 14.50 -25.26 9.90
C ASP A 242 14.88 -26.04 11.19
N SER A 243 15.32 -27.27 11.06
CA SER A 243 15.57 -28.16 12.20
C SER A 243 16.72 -27.74 13.12
N VAL A 244 17.44 -26.68 12.80
CA VAL A 244 18.70 -26.30 13.48
C VAL A 244 18.65 -24.91 14.12
N ASP A 245 17.83 -23.98 13.64
CA ASP A 245 17.86 -22.60 14.11
C ASP A 245 16.47 -22.07 14.51
N ASP A 246 16.39 -21.42 15.70
CA ASP A 246 15.21 -20.66 16.11
C ASP A 246 15.02 -19.48 15.15
N CYS A 247 14.21 -19.68 14.11
CA CYS A 247 13.85 -18.68 13.12
C CYS A 247 12.33 -18.53 13.03
N TYR A 248 11.86 -17.35 12.67
CA TYR A 248 10.46 -17.07 12.42
C TYR A 248 10.34 -15.95 11.39
N ILE A 249 9.63 -16.20 10.30
CA ILE A 249 9.50 -15.25 9.20
C ILE A 249 8.03 -15.14 8.80
N VAL A 250 7.43 -13.97 8.99
CA VAL A 250 6.08 -13.68 8.51
C VAL A 250 6.15 -13.46 7.01
N GLN A 251 5.51 -14.35 6.24
CA GLN A 251 5.52 -14.28 4.78
C GLN A 251 4.45 -13.29 4.27
N ASP A 252 4.49 -13.00 2.98
CA ASP A 252 3.51 -12.18 2.26
C ASP A 252 3.37 -10.73 2.78
N VAL A 253 4.40 -10.22 3.44
CA VAL A 253 4.48 -8.80 3.76
C VAL A 253 4.79 -8.03 2.48
N GLY A 254 3.87 -7.19 2.06
CA GLY A 254 3.93 -6.44 0.81
C GLY A 254 5.20 -5.59 0.67
N HIS A 255 5.52 -5.21 -0.56
CA HIS A 255 6.64 -4.32 -0.85
C HIS A 255 6.38 -2.90 -0.34
N LEU A 256 7.47 -2.22 0.00
CA LEU A 256 7.54 -0.78 0.24
C LEU A 256 8.37 -0.16 -0.88
N GLY A 257 7.89 0.91 -1.49
CA GLY A 257 8.63 1.60 -2.57
C GLY A 257 8.08 2.99 -2.84
N PHE A 258 8.96 3.91 -3.17
CA PHE A 258 8.57 5.26 -3.61
C PHE A 258 7.99 5.22 -5.02
N GLY A 259 7.04 6.12 -5.30
CA GLY A 259 6.36 6.20 -6.59
C GLY A 259 5.30 5.13 -6.82
N GLN A 260 5.05 4.26 -5.85
CA GLN A 260 4.05 3.19 -5.91
C GLN A 260 2.74 3.56 -5.19
N GLY A 261 2.58 4.81 -4.79
CA GLY A 261 1.39 5.31 -4.10
C GLY A 261 1.40 5.12 -2.58
N MET A 262 2.57 4.88 -2.00
CA MET A 262 2.81 4.80 -0.55
C MET A 262 4.05 5.60 -0.17
N ASP A 263 4.12 6.87 -0.59
CA ASP A 263 5.34 7.69 -0.48
C ASP A 263 5.58 8.30 0.92
N CYS A 264 4.80 7.92 1.92
CA CYS A 264 5.06 8.20 3.32
C CYS A 264 5.56 6.92 3.99
N SER A 265 6.87 6.78 4.16
CA SER A 265 7.49 5.55 4.62
C SER A 265 6.94 5.06 5.96
N TRP A 266 6.71 5.96 6.93
CA TRP A 266 6.07 5.62 8.20
C TRP A 266 4.65 5.06 8.02
N ALA A 267 3.81 5.72 7.22
CA ALA A 267 2.43 5.28 6.99
C ALA A 267 2.37 3.96 6.21
N GLY A 268 3.28 3.76 5.25
CA GLY A 268 3.42 2.50 4.51
C GLY A 268 3.84 1.34 5.42
N ALA A 269 4.84 1.56 6.28
CA ALA A 269 5.26 0.56 7.26
C ALA A 269 4.12 0.21 8.25
N LEU A 270 3.41 1.22 8.77
CA LEU A 270 2.25 1.01 9.64
C LEU A 270 1.12 0.28 8.92
N TYR A 271 0.81 0.65 7.68
CA TYR A 271 -0.20 -0.02 6.87
C TYR A 271 0.10 -1.52 6.71
N LEU A 272 1.34 -1.89 6.37
CA LEU A 272 1.73 -3.30 6.25
C LEU A 272 1.63 -4.03 7.59
N SER A 273 2.05 -3.41 8.69
CA SER A 273 1.91 -4.00 10.03
C SER A 273 0.44 -4.21 10.41
N LEU A 274 -0.44 -3.24 10.13
CA LEU A 274 -1.89 -3.38 10.34
C LEU A 274 -2.49 -4.53 9.53
N LYS A 275 -2.05 -4.70 8.28
CA LYS A 275 -2.48 -5.84 7.45
C LYS A 275 -2.10 -7.18 8.08
N THR A 276 -0.89 -7.32 8.60
CA THR A 276 -0.46 -8.57 9.25
C THR A 276 -1.20 -8.84 10.55
N MET A 277 -1.72 -7.80 11.21
CA MET A 277 -2.62 -7.91 12.36
C MET A 277 -4.08 -8.24 11.97
N GLY A 278 -4.37 -8.44 10.67
CA GLY A 278 -5.74 -8.69 10.19
C GLY A 278 -6.65 -7.44 10.17
N GLN A 279 -6.10 -6.24 10.27
CA GLN A 279 -6.89 -5.01 10.19
C GLN A 279 -7.28 -4.73 8.73
N GLU A 280 -8.58 -4.64 8.46
CA GLU A 280 -9.07 -4.16 7.17
C GLU A 280 -8.84 -2.66 7.05
N THR A 281 -7.86 -2.27 6.25
CA THR A 281 -7.50 -0.87 6.04
C THR A 281 -6.80 -0.68 4.69
N ALA A 282 -6.66 0.58 4.29
CA ALA A 282 -5.87 1.00 3.14
C ALA A 282 -4.82 2.03 3.60
N TYR A 283 -3.76 2.18 2.81
CA TYR A 283 -2.72 3.17 3.08
C TYR A 283 -3.31 4.59 3.23
N GLU A 284 -4.23 4.98 2.36
CA GLU A 284 -4.88 6.29 2.40
C GLU A 284 -5.76 6.46 3.64
N THR A 285 -6.30 5.38 4.18
CA THR A 285 -7.01 5.41 5.47
C THR A 285 -6.04 5.68 6.62
N VAL A 286 -4.87 5.02 6.62
CA VAL A 286 -3.81 5.31 7.61
C VAL A 286 -3.37 6.76 7.53
N MET A 287 -3.10 7.26 6.32
CA MET A 287 -2.76 8.67 6.06
C MET A 287 -3.85 9.62 6.57
N GLY A 288 -5.12 9.26 6.35
CA GLY A 288 -6.28 10.06 6.75
C GLY A 288 -6.48 10.11 8.25
N VAL A 289 -6.63 8.96 8.92
CA VAL A 289 -6.93 8.92 10.37
C VAL A 289 -5.78 9.42 11.23
N SER A 290 -4.53 9.31 10.75
CA SER A 290 -3.36 9.92 11.40
C SER A 290 -3.30 11.44 11.23
N GLY A 291 -3.93 11.96 10.19
CA GLY A 291 -3.75 13.34 9.72
C GLY A 291 -2.46 13.56 8.93
N ALA A 292 -1.66 12.53 8.65
CA ALA A 292 -0.45 12.65 7.84
C ALA A 292 -0.74 13.10 6.40
N CYS A 293 -1.96 12.91 5.90
CA CYS A 293 -2.40 13.43 4.61
C CYS A 293 -2.49 14.97 4.55
N TRP A 294 -2.48 15.65 5.70
CA TRP A 294 -2.45 17.12 5.80
C TRP A 294 -1.04 17.68 5.95
N ARG A 295 -0.03 16.82 6.14
CA ARG A 295 1.34 17.22 6.47
C ARG A 295 1.95 18.20 5.47
N VAL A 296 2.62 19.19 6.00
CA VAL A 296 3.63 20.01 5.32
C VAL A 296 4.67 20.39 6.37
N ALA A 297 5.91 19.98 6.16
CA ALA A 297 7.05 20.38 6.96
C ALA A 297 8.22 20.77 6.06
N PHE A 298 9.00 21.74 6.48
CA PHE A 298 10.16 22.20 5.72
C PHE A 298 11.20 22.82 6.64
N THR A 299 12.46 22.48 6.45
CA THR A 299 13.56 23.18 7.12
C THR A 299 14.36 24.04 6.15
N PRO A 300 14.62 25.31 6.48
CA PRO A 300 15.38 26.23 5.61
C PRO A 300 16.81 25.78 5.28
N ILE A 301 17.36 24.82 6.05
CA ILE A 301 18.67 24.22 5.75
C ILE A 301 18.62 23.16 4.65
N TRP A 302 17.43 22.86 4.11
CA TRP A 302 17.21 21.89 3.04
C TRP A 302 17.74 20.49 3.40
N ASP A 303 17.07 19.83 4.31
CA ASP A 303 17.37 18.47 4.76
C ASP A 303 16.28 17.49 4.32
N TYR A 304 16.67 16.28 3.91
CA TYR A 304 15.76 15.20 3.45
C TYR A 304 14.71 14.82 4.48
N SER A 305 15.03 14.95 5.77
CA SER A 305 14.09 14.71 6.86
C SER A 305 12.83 15.59 6.84
N SER A 306 12.82 16.69 6.06
CA SER A 306 11.60 17.47 5.81
C SER A 306 10.47 16.65 5.17
N ALA A 307 10.79 15.57 4.48
CA ALA A 307 9.82 14.65 3.90
C ALA A 307 9.30 13.61 4.90
N ASP A 308 9.99 13.37 6.04
CA ASP A 308 9.55 12.44 7.07
C ASP A 308 8.29 12.96 7.79
N ALA A 309 7.32 12.08 8.01
CA ALA A 309 6.05 12.47 8.58
C ALA A 309 6.15 12.84 10.07
N LEU A 310 7.04 12.19 10.82
CA LEU A 310 7.07 12.29 12.28
C LEU A 310 8.12 13.28 12.82
N VAL A 311 8.95 13.86 11.95
CA VAL A 311 10.07 14.70 12.38
C VAL A 311 9.61 16.01 13.06
N ALA A 312 8.52 16.59 12.55
CA ALA A 312 8.05 17.90 12.96
C ALA A 312 6.71 17.89 13.71
N TYR A 313 5.91 16.84 13.54
CA TYR A 313 4.59 16.71 14.14
C TYR A 313 4.27 15.26 14.49
N ASP A 314 3.51 15.02 15.54
CA ASP A 314 3.10 13.66 15.96
C ASP A 314 1.83 13.23 15.24
N TYR A 315 1.98 12.60 14.07
CA TYR A 315 0.89 11.92 13.36
C TYR A 315 0.70 10.46 13.83
N ALA A 316 1.60 9.93 14.65
CA ALA A 316 1.56 8.55 15.08
C ALA A 316 0.48 8.32 16.17
N ALA A 317 0.41 9.18 17.17
CA ALA A 317 -0.56 9.04 18.26
C ALA A 317 -2.03 9.01 17.77
N PRO A 318 -2.48 9.89 16.85
CA PRO A 318 -3.81 9.78 16.25
C PRO A 318 -4.05 8.46 15.52
N ALA A 319 -3.07 7.97 14.77
CA ALA A 319 -3.18 6.69 14.07
C ALA A 319 -3.34 5.52 15.05
N PHE A 320 -2.48 5.42 16.05
CA PHE A 320 -2.56 4.34 17.03
C PHE A 320 -3.91 4.36 17.77
N LYS A 321 -4.40 5.54 18.13
CA LYS A 321 -5.74 5.69 18.70
C LYS A 321 -6.84 5.21 17.76
N ALA A 322 -6.78 5.59 16.48
CA ALA A 322 -7.78 5.22 15.48
C ALA A 322 -7.90 3.70 15.29
N TYR A 323 -6.77 2.98 15.37
CA TYR A 323 -6.74 1.52 15.27
C TYR A 323 -6.81 0.80 16.62
N GLY A 324 -6.94 1.54 17.72
CA GLY A 324 -6.98 0.96 19.06
C GLY A 324 -5.67 0.27 19.45
N LEU A 325 -4.53 0.79 19.03
CA LEU A 325 -3.24 0.19 19.30
C LEU A 325 -2.56 0.78 20.54
N GLN A 326 -2.07 -0.09 21.41
CA GLN A 326 -1.14 0.26 22.47
C GLN A 326 0.28 -0.02 21.97
N VAL A 327 1.17 0.96 22.09
CA VAL A 327 2.52 0.89 21.53
C VAL A 327 3.60 1.20 22.57
N SER A 328 4.79 0.63 22.36
CA SER A 328 6.03 1.04 23.02
C SER A 328 6.97 1.65 22.00
N TRP A 329 7.56 2.78 22.35
CA TRP A 329 8.64 3.41 21.62
C TRP A 329 9.97 3.11 22.28
N THR A 330 10.95 2.73 21.47
CA THR A 330 12.33 2.53 21.89
C THR A 330 13.23 3.47 21.08
N ASP A 331 14.04 4.29 21.76
CA ASP A 331 14.94 5.25 21.13
C ASP A 331 16.37 5.06 21.67
N ARG A 332 17.33 4.83 20.76
CA ARG A 332 18.79 4.86 21.03
C ARG A 332 19.24 4.06 22.25
N ILE A 333 18.74 2.84 22.38
CA ILE A 333 19.04 1.97 23.51
C ILE A 333 20.48 1.41 23.49
N THR A 334 21.00 1.08 24.66
CA THR A 334 22.30 0.46 24.84
C THR A 334 22.32 -0.98 24.31
N SER A 335 23.51 -1.54 24.07
CA SER A 335 23.66 -2.93 23.62
C SER A 335 23.01 -3.94 24.59
N LYS A 336 23.03 -3.69 25.90
CA LYS A 336 22.39 -4.55 26.89
C LYS A 336 20.86 -4.51 26.80
N GLU A 337 20.30 -3.33 26.57
CA GLU A 337 18.86 -3.15 26.37
C GLU A 337 18.38 -3.77 25.06
N ARG A 338 19.26 -3.81 24.04
CA ARG A 338 18.96 -4.46 22.75
C ARG A 338 18.68 -5.96 22.89
N GLU A 339 19.36 -6.67 23.80
CA GLU A 339 19.11 -8.10 24.02
C GLU A 339 17.70 -8.36 24.56
N LEU A 340 17.23 -7.52 25.50
CA LEU A 340 15.85 -7.58 25.95
C LEU A 340 14.88 -7.22 24.81
N GLU A 341 15.18 -6.17 24.06
CA GLU A 341 14.32 -5.71 22.95
C GLU A 341 14.24 -6.75 21.84
N LYS A 342 15.32 -7.49 21.52
CA LYS A 342 15.28 -8.62 20.57
C LYS A 342 14.25 -9.67 20.99
N GLN A 343 14.18 -10.04 22.27
CA GLN A 343 13.19 -11.01 22.74
C GLN A 343 11.76 -10.48 22.58
N LEU A 344 11.53 -9.20 22.89
CA LEU A 344 10.22 -8.56 22.72
C LEU A 344 9.84 -8.43 21.24
N ILE A 345 10.80 -8.18 20.34
CA ILE A 345 10.60 -8.20 18.89
C ILE A 345 10.19 -9.61 18.42
N LYS A 346 10.90 -10.65 18.86
CA LYS A 346 10.57 -12.06 18.53
C LYS A 346 9.14 -12.40 18.94
N GLU A 347 8.75 -12.06 20.18
CA GLU A 347 7.39 -12.28 20.67
C GLU A 347 6.33 -11.50 19.86
N SER A 348 6.65 -10.27 19.48
CA SER A 348 5.78 -9.41 18.69
C SER A 348 5.55 -9.99 17.27
N ILE A 349 6.64 -10.44 16.62
CA ILE A 349 6.59 -11.07 15.29
C ILE A 349 5.77 -12.36 15.34
N LYS A 350 5.96 -13.22 16.35
CA LYS A 350 5.19 -14.46 16.53
C LYS A 350 3.68 -14.23 16.69
N LYS A 351 3.29 -13.04 17.14
CA LYS A 351 1.87 -12.59 17.21
C LYS A 351 1.41 -11.88 15.96
N HIS A 352 2.22 -11.82 14.92
CA HIS A 352 1.98 -11.03 13.70
C HIS A 352 1.81 -9.52 13.94
N HIS A 353 2.29 -9.04 15.06
CA HIS A 353 2.39 -7.61 15.38
C HIS A 353 3.77 -7.12 14.95
N LEU A 354 3.97 -6.97 13.64
CA LEU A 354 5.28 -6.65 13.07
C LEU A 354 5.75 -5.26 13.50
N PRO A 355 6.91 -5.14 14.19
CA PRO A 355 7.44 -3.85 14.61
C PRO A 355 7.80 -2.98 13.41
N ILE A 356 7.59 -1.68 13.52
CA ILE A 356 8.06 -0.71 12.55
C ILE A 356 9.21 0.10 13.13
N ALA A 357 10.19 0.44 12.30
CA ALA A 357 11.38 1.12 12.76
C ALA A 357 12.00 1.99 11.68
N ILE A 358 12.75 3.00 12.10
CA ILE A 358 13.50 3.87 11.19
C ILE A 358 14.96 3.43 11.11
N ASN A 359 15.59 3.60 9.95
CA ASN A 359 16.97 3.19 9.69
C ASN A 359 17.23 1.68 9.72
N LEU A 360 16.33 0.89 9.22
CA LEU A 360 16.59 -0.55 9.11
C LEU A 360 17.70 -0.86 8.11
N ARG A 361 17.75 -0.12 7.00
CA ARG A 361 18.76 -0.24 5.94
C ARG A 361 19.28 1.11 5.47
N VAL A 362 18.41 2.08 5.22
CA VAL A 362 18.77 3.42 4.72
C VAL A 362 18.16 4.49 5.62
N ALA A 363 18.96 5.48 5.98
CA ALA A 363 18.51 6.63 6.76
C ALA A 363 17.93 7.72 5.85
N PRO A 364 16.85 8.40 6.26
CA PRO A 364 16.04 8.25 7.48
C PRO A 364 14.70 7.54 7.23
N GLU A 365 14.67 6.43 6.51
CA GLU A 365 13.42 5.81 6.07
C GLU A 365 12.87 4.79 7.07
N TRP A 366 11.54 4.74 7.17
CA TRP A 366 10.81 3.75 7.95
C TRP A 366 10.67 2.45 7.17
N GLY A 367 10.72 1.34 7.91
CA GLY A 367 10.49 0.02 7.39
C GLY A 367 9.80 -0.86 8.44
N ILE A 368 9.66 -2.13 8.11
CA ILE A 368 8.97 -3.10 8.95
C ILE A 368 9.88 -4.31 9.20
N ILE A 369 9.94 -4.79 10.44
CA ILE A 369 10.68 -5.99 10.80
C ILE A 369 9.76 -7.18 10.58
N THR A 370 10.14 -8.10 9.67
CA THR A 370 9.29 -9.17 9.15
C THR A 370 9.59 -10.54 9.73
N GLY A 371 10.76 -10.70 10.36
CA GLY A 371 11.20 -11.98 10.84
C GLY A 371 12.56 -11.93 11.51
N TYR A 372 13.05 -13.09 11.87
CA TYR A 372 14.40 -13.27 12.39
C TYR A 372 14.97 -14.65 12.03
N LEU A 373 16.30 -14.74 11.99
CA LEU A 373 17.08 -15.96 11.84
C LEU A 373 18.01 -16.09 13.06
N ASN A 374 18.59 -17.29 13.26
CA ASN A 374 19.63 -17.57 14.26
C ASN A 374 19.24 -17.11 15.68
N GLY A 375 18.03 -17.47 16.11
CA GLY A 375 17.55 -17.12 17.45
C GLY A 375 17.28 -15.63 17.68
N GLY A 376 17.28 -14.81 16.62
CA GLY A 376 17.10 -13.36 16.67
C GLY A 376 18.40 -12.57 16.52
N GLU A 377 19.52 -13.22 16.26
CA GLU A 377 20.78 -12.53 15.96
C GLU A 377 20.70 -11.77 14.63
N THR A 378 19.96 -12.29 13.66
CA THR A 378 19.66 -11.62 12.40
C THR A 378 18.19 -11.27 12.35
N LEU A 379 17.86 -9.99 12.33
CA LEU A 379 16.50 -9.50 12.07
C LEU A 379 16.32 -9.29 10.57
N LEU A 380 15.15 -9.63 10.07
CA LEU A 380 14.75 -9.46 8.67
C LEU A 380 13.77 -8.30 8.54
N CYS A 381 13.82 -7.58 7.41
CA CYS A 381 12.98 -6.41 7.20
C CYS A 381 12.52 -6.25 5.75
N ARG A 382 11.53 -5.38 5.57
CA ARG A 382 11.21 -4.65 4.34
C ARG A 382 11.55 -3.19 4.51
N SER A 383 12.15 -2.59 3.50
CA SER A 383 12.47 -1.17 3.44
C SER A 383 12.04 -0.56 2.09
N TYR A 384 12.13 0.76 1.99
CA TYR A 384 11.80 1.50 0.75
C TYR A 384 12.89 1.40 -0.32
N PHE A 385 14.01 0.76 -0.02
CA PHE A 385 15.17 0.61 -0.92
C PHE A 385 15.52 -0.86 -1.18
N ASP A 386 14.56 -1.77 -1.00
CA ASP A 386 14.77 -3.20 -1.26
C ASP A 386 15.04 -3.44 -2.74
N ASP A 387 14.28 -2.78 -3.63
CA ASP A 387 14.37 -2.99 -5.09
C ASP A 387 15.75 -2.59 -5.65
N GLU A 388 16.35 -1.50 -5.14
CA GLU A 388 17.70 -1.11 -5.51
C GLU A 388 18.73 -2.15 -5.07
N THR A 389 18.60 -2.70 -3.86
CA THR A 389 19.48 -3.76 -3.37
C THR A 389 19.32 -5.05 -4.19
N PHE A 390 18.10 -5.43 -4.55
CA PHE A 390 17.85 -6.59 -5.39
C PHE A 390 18.45 -6.43 -6.79
N GLU A 391 18.31 -5.26 -7.40
CA GLU A 391 18.87 -4.99 -8.71
C GLU A 391 20.41 -4.96 -8.68
N GLU A 392 21.00 -4.39 -7.62
CA GLU A 392 22.46 -4.33 -7.45
C GLU A 392 23.08 -5.73 -7.31
N HIS A 393 22.41 -6.64 -6.60
CA HIS A 393 22.92 -7.99 -6.28
C HIS A 393 22.24 -9.13 -7.07
N LYS A 394 21.48 -8.84 -8.11
CA LYS A 394 20.70 -9.83 -8.87
C LYS A 394 21.53 -10.99 -9.43
N ASP A 395 22.79 -10.75 -9.77
CA ASP A 395 23.70 -11.74 -10.35
C ASP A 395 24.68 -12.35 -9.32
N ASP A 396 24.52 -12.04 -8.02
CA ASP A 396 25.34 -12.57 -6.93
C ASP A 396 24.76 -13.89 -6.39
N PRO A 397 25.43 -15.04 -6.60
CA PRO A 397 24.95 -16.35 -6.15
C PRO A 397 24.79 -16.45 -4.63
N GLU A 398 25.66 -15.80 -3.83
CA GLU A 398 25.57 -15.82 -2.36
C GLU A 398 24.36 -15.03 -1.90
N PHE A 399 24.08 -13.91 -2.53
CA PHE A 399 22.87 -13.12 -2.26
C PHE A 399 21.61 -13.90 -2.63
N GLN A 400 21.60 -14.58 -3.78
CA GLN A 400 20.45 -15.39 -4.20
C GLN A 400 20.17 -16.56 -3.23
N GLU A 401 21.21 -17.19 -2.71
CA GLU A 401 21.05 -18.25 -1.70
C GLU A 401 20.54 -17.66 -0.37
N TYR A 402 21.08 -16.52 0.04
CA TYR A 402 20.57 -15.81 1.22
C TYR A 402 19.08 -15.44 1.07
N MET A 403 18.65 -14.97 -0.11
CA MET A 403 17.23 -14.63 -0.36
C MET A 403 16.29 -15.83 -0.23
N LYS A 404 16.74 -17.04 -0.57
CA LYS A 404 15.96 -18.26 -0.33
C LYS A 404 15.77 -18.53 1.16
N ILE A 405 16.82 -18.38 1.96
CA ILE A 405 16.78 -18.58 3.42
C ILE A 405 15.91 -17.52 4.08
N SER A 406 16.09 -16.26 3.71
CA SER A 406 15.38 -15.11 4.30
C SER A 406 13.97 -14.90 3.73
N LYS A 407 13.52 -15.76 2.79
CA LYS A 407 12.21 -15.66 2.11
C LYS A 407 12.01 -14.33 1.37
N GLY A 408 13.06 -13.82 0.76
CA GLY A 408 13.04 -12.58 0.01
C GLY A 408 13.07 -11.31 0.85
N TYR A 409 13.36 -11.43 2.15
CA TYR A 409 13.56 -10.26 3.01
C TYR A 409 15.05 -9.97 3.18
N LEU A 410 15.37 -8.69 3.31
CA LEU A 410 16.73 -8.26 3.59
C LEU A 410 16.98 -8.26 5.10
N ASN A 411 18.24 -8.44 5.50
CA ASN A 411 18.64 -8.27 6.88
C ASN A 411 18.59 -6.80 7.30
N VAL A 412 18.33 -6.56 8.56
CA VAL A 412 18.54 -5.25 9.19
C VAL A 412 20.04 -5.00 9.29
N ASP A 413 20.54 -3.94 8.63
CA ASP A 413 21.99 -3.67 8.55
C ASP A 413 22.56 -3.22 9.89
N GLN A 414 21.78 -2.45 10.63
CA GLN A 414 22.19 -1.93 11.93
C GLN A 414 20.97 -1.76 12.85
N TRP A 415 21.21 -1.73 14.15
CA TRP A 415 20.13 -1.51 15.10
C TRP A 415 19.44 -0.17 14.82
N PRO A 416 18.11 -0.14 14.66
CA PRO A 416 17.39 1.09 14.40
C PRO A 416 17.48 2.05 15.59
N PHE A 417 17.49 3.34 15.35
CA PHE A 417 17.53 4.31 16.44
C PHE A 417 16.14 4.61 17.02
N ILE A 418 15.06 4.38 16.29
CA ILE A 418 13.67 4.38 16.79
C ILE A 418 12.99 3.10 16.34
N LEU A 419 12.29 2.45 17.26
CA LEU A 419 11.50 1.26 17.00
C LEU A 419 10.17 1.36 17.74
N ILE A 420 9.09 0.96 17.05
CA ILE A 420 7.72 0.94 17.59
C ILE A 420 7.24 -0.50 17.60
N ARG A 421 6.87 -1.01 18.78
CA ARG A 421 6.23 -2.30 18.96
C ARG A 421 4.78 -2.13 19.38
N PHE A 422 3.95 -3.07 18.98
CA PHE A 422 2.53 -3.12 19.29
C PHE A 422 2.30 -4.10 20.44
N ASN A 423 1.85 -3.59 21.60
CA ASN A 423 1.80 -4.35 22.85
C ASN A 423 0.41 -4.86 23.20
N GLY A 424 -0.65 -4.31 22.58
CA GLY A 424 -2.01 -4.66 22.91
C GLY A 424 -3.03 -3.80 22.17
N GLU A 425 -4.29 -4.06 22.46
CA GLU A 425 -5.43 -3.38 21.86
C GLU A 425 -6.18 -2.53 22.88
N ALA A 426 -6.81 -1.47 22.41
CA ALA A 426 -7.73 -0.59 23.13
C ALA A 426 -9.01 -0.41 22.30
N ALA A 427 -10.02 0.20 22.89
CA ALA A 427 -11.26 0.50 22.18
C ALA A 427 -11.00 1.44 21.00
N LYS A 428 -11.52 1.09 19.82
CA LYS A 428 -11.42 1.91 18.61
C LYS A 428 -12.50 2.98 18.61
N PRO A 429 -12.16 4.23 18.29
CA PRO A 429 -13.17 5.26 18.02
C PRO A 429 -14.02 4.89 16.79
N SER A 430 -15.20 5.53 16.67
CA SER A 430 -15.98 5.40 15.45
C SER A 430 -15.24 6.02 14.24
N ALA A 431 -15.61 5.59 13.03
CA ALA A 431 -15.06 6.16 11.79
C ALA A 431 -15.30 7.69 11.72
N LEU A 432 -16.44 8.15 12.23
CA LEU A 432 -16.78 9.56 12.26
C LEU A 432 -15.94 10.34 13.29
N ASP A 433 -15.68 9.76 14.48
CA ASP A 433 -14.78 10.38 15.46
C ASP A 433 -13.35 10.45 14.95
N ASN A 434 -12.90 9.43 14.20
CA ASN A 434 -11.58 9.45 13.53
C ASN A 434 -11.51 10.56 12.47
N LEU A 435 -12.58 10.79 11.71
CA LEU A 435 -12.65 11.92 10.78
C LEU A 435 -12.51 13.26 11.51
N TYR A 436 -13.27 13.48 12.58
CA TYR A 436 -13.19 14.72 13.34
C TYR A 436 -11.80 14.92 13.96
N ALA A 437 -11.20 13.87 14.52
CA ALA A 437 -9.84 13.92 15.04
C ALA A 437 -8.82 14.27 13.94
N SER A 438 -8.95 13.69 12.76
CA SER A 438 -8.11 13.99 11.60
C SER A 438 -8.24 15.45 11.16
N LEU A 439 -9.46 15.98 11.08
CA LEU A 439 -9.69 17.39 10.73
C LEU A 439 -9.14 18.35 11.79
N GLN A 440 -9.19 17.97 13.06
CA GLN A 440 -8.54 18.74 14.12
C GLN A 440 -7.02 18.75 13.95
N VAL A 441 -6.41 17.58 13.69
CA VAL A 441 -4.97 17.47 13.37
C VAL A 441 -4.60 18.34 12.17
N LYS A 442 -5.47 18.42 11.13
CA LYS A 442 -5.27 19.33 10.01
C LYS A 442 -5.13 20.77 10.47
N LEU A 443 -6.09 21.26 11.25
CA LEU A 443 -6.07 22.64 11.72
C LEU A 443 -4.85 22.90 12.62
N ASP A 444 -4.57 22.00 13.56
CA ASP A 444 -3.47 22.14 14.50
C ASP A 444 -2.11 22.16 13.77
N SER A 445 -1.88 21.26 12.82
CA SER A 445 -0.61 21.15 12.09
C SER A 445 -0.40 22.29 11.08
N MET A 446 -1.48 22.76 10.42
CA MET A 446 -1.36 23.84 9.42
C MET A 446 -1.08 25.20 10.06
N TYR A 447 -1.51 25.41 11.32
CA TYR A 447 -1.25 26.66 12.06
C TYR A 447 -0.17 26.51 13.14
N ALA A 448 0.45 25.33 13.24
CA ALA A 448 1.54 25.09 14.17
C ALA A 448 2.75 26.00 13.85
N GLN A 449 3.47 26.34 14.91
CA GLN A 449 4.72 27.07 14.81
C GLN A 449 5.88 26.12 14.47
N GLU A 450 7.09 26.65 14.47
CA GLU A 450 8.30 25.86 14.30
C GLU A 450 8.45 24.81 15.41
N ASN A 451 8.85 23.60 15.02
CA ASN A 451 9.23 22.54 15.95
C ASN A 451 10.56 21.90 15.52
N ARG A 452 11.53 21.84 16.42
CA ARG A 452 12.86 21.23 16.20
C ARG A 452 13.59 21.75 14.95
N GLY A 453 13.40 23.03 14.58
CA GLY A 453 14.01 23.64 13.39
C GLY A 453 13.23 23.41 12.08
N TYR A 454 12.06 22.79 12.17
CA TYR A 454 11.15 22.61 11.02
C TYR A 454 9.99 23.59 11.10
N LYS A 455 9.75 24.31 10.02
CA LYS A 455 8.52 25.05 9.80
C LYS A 455 7.39 24.08 9.46
N LEU A 456 6.18 24.38 9.88
CA LEU A 456 5.00 23.57 9.68
C LEU A 456 3.93 24.33 8.88
N GLY A 457 3.05 23.59 8.20
CA GLY A 457 1.89 24.13 7.52
C GLY A 457 2.18 25.30 6.62
N TYR A 458 1.51 26.45 6.84
CA TYR A 458 1.70 27.66 6.02
C TYR A 458 3.09 28.25 6.13
N GLN A 459 3.73 28.15 7.28
CA GLN A 459 5.11 28.61 7.43
C GLN A 459 6.10 27.74 6.63
N ALA A 460 5.84 26.44 6.54
CA ALA A 460 6.63 25.54 5.72
C ALA A 460 6.49 25.87 4.23
N LEU A 461 5.26 26.06 3.74
CA LEU A 461 5.02 26.47 2.34
C LEU A 461 5.71 27.80 2.02
N GLN A 462 5.65 28.77 2.93
CA GLN A 462 6.31 30.06 2.76
C GLN A 462 7.83 29.92 2.72
N ALA A 463 8.43 29.23 3.70
CA ALA A 463 9.88 29.04 3.76
C ALA A 463 10.42 28.26 2.55
N TRP A 464 9.67 27.27 2.08
CA TRP A 464 10.02 26.52 0.88
C TRP A 464 10.00 27.43 -0.37
N ARG A 465 8.93 28.25 -0.53
CA ARG A 465 8.84 29.23 -1.62
C ARG A 465 10.00 30.24 -1.57
N GLU A 466 10.30 30.80 -0.41
CA GLU A 466 11.42 31.72 -0.22
C GLU A 466 12.73 31.07 -0.64
N GLY A 467 12.97 29.82 -0.24
CA GLY A 467 14.14 29.08 -0.63
C GLY A 467 14.22 28.77 -2.13
N LEU A 468 13.09 28.53 -2.81
CA LEU A 468 13.04 28.36 -4.28
C LEU A 468 13.43 29.65 -5.03
N LEU A 469 13.12 30.81 -4.47
CA LEU A 469 13.33 32.13 -5.07
C LEU A 469 14.65 32.79 -4.66
N ASP A 470 15.48 32.12 -3.86
CA ASP A 470 16.79 32.64 -3.41
C ASP A 470 17.84 32.61 -4.54
N GLU A 471 17.67 33.48 -5.52
CA GLU A 471 18.55 33.55 -6.69
C GLU A 471 20.04 33.83 -6.32
N GLN A 472 20.31 34.54 -5.23
CA GLN A 472 21.68 34.80 -4.79
C GLN A 472 22.36 33.47 -4.43
N TRP A 473 21.68 32.57 -3.71
CA TRP A 473 22.21 31.26 -3.37
C TRP A 473 22.40 30.40 -4.64
N TYR A 474 21.42 30.35 -5.55
CA TYR A 474 21.50 29.51 -6.76
C TYR A 474 22.61 29.93 -7.73
N GLN A 475 22.94 31.25 -7.77
CA GLN A 475 24.04 31.75 -8.58
C GLN A 475 25.42 31.36 -8.01
N THR A 476 25.54 31.26 -6.68
CA THR A 476 26.81 31.03 -6.00
C THR A 476 27.03 29.57 -5.59
N ALA A 477 25.99 28.76 -5.56
CA ALA A 477 26.03 27.35 -5.14
C ALA A 477 26.98 26.53 -6.04
N ASN A 478 27.76 25.66 -5.42
CA ASN A 478 28.52 24.64 -6.14
C ASN A 478 27.57 23.54 -6.66
N PRO A 479 28.00 22.71 -7.62
CA PRO A 479 27.13 21.68 -8.21
C PRO A 479 26.60 20.67 -7.19
N GLN A 480 27.38 20.29 -6.20
CA GLN A 480 26.97 19.29 -5.19
C GLN A 480 25.85 19.82 -4.26
N ASP A 481 26.02 21.05 -3.75
CA ASP A 481 24.99 21.69 -2.92
C ASP A 481 23.72 21.94 -3.72
N PHE A 482 23.85 22.30 -5.01
CA PHE A 482 22.72 22.47 -5.90
C PHE A 482 21.96 21.13 -6.11
N ALA A 483 22.69 20.04 -6.40
CA ALA A 483 22.11 18.70 -6.57
C ALA A 483 21.43 18.22 -5.29
N ARG A 484 22.05 18.43 -4.11
CA ARG A 484 21.45 18.12 -2.81
C ARG A 484 20.13 18.86 -2.61
N ARG A 485 20.09 20.19 -2.87
CA ARG A 485 18.87 20.99 -2.72
C ARG A 485 17.77 20.52 -3.68
N LEU A 486 18.13 20.17 -4.93
CA LEU A 486 17.21 19.58 -5.90
C LEU A 486 16.67 18.24 -5.40
N GLY A 487 17.51 17.38 -4.85
CA GLY A 487 17.09 16.09 -4.26
C GLY A 487 16.11 16.28 -3.11
N VAL A 488 16.41 17.16 -2.15
CA VAL A 488 15.50 17.50 -1.04
C VAL A 488 14.18 18.03 -1.57
N ASN A 489 14.22 18.93 -2.56
CA ASN A 489 13.03 19.48 -3.20
C ASN A 489 12.15 18.38 -3.81
N HIS A 490 12.78 17.42 -4.49
CA HIS A 490 12.08 16.30 -5.11
C HIS A 490 11.33 15.47 -4.04
N PHE A 491 11.99 15.09 -2.95
CA PHE A 491 11.37 14.31 -1.87
C PHE A 491 10.26 15.09 -1.15
N CYS A 492 10.44 16.39 -0.89
CA CYS A 492 9.39 17.23 -0.32
C CYS A 492 8.17 17.32 -1.24
N LEU A 493 8.37 17.45 -2.56
CA LEU A 493 7.29 17.54 -3.53
C LEU A 493 6.57 16.19 -3.70
N MET A 494 7.31 15.08 -3.72
CA MET A 494 6.77 13.72 -3.68
C MET A 494 5.87 13.53 -2.45
N ALA A 495 6.40 13.87 -1.26
CA ALA A 495 5.68 13.76 0.00
C ALA A 495 4.39 14.62 0.03
N LEU A 496 4.43 15.84 -0.50
CA LEU A 496 3.26 16.71 -0.60
C LEU A 496 2.24 16.17 -1.60
N THR A 497 2.69 15.67 -2.75
CA THR A 497 1.82 15.12 -3.81
C THR A 497 1.07 13.88 -3.32
N ASP A 498 1.77 12.94 -2.70
CA ASP A 498 1.17 11.74 -2.11
C ASP A 498 0.23 12.07 -0.95
N ALA A 499 0.60 13.00 -0.08
CA ALA A 499 -0.25 13.44 1.02
C ALA A 499 -1.59 13.99 0.50
N ARG A 500 -1.59 14.84 -0.54
CA ARG A 500 -2.83 15.41 -1.10
C ARG A 500 -3.65 14.42 -1.91
N ARG A 501 -3.01 13.46 -2.58
CA ARG A 501 -3.69 12.30 -3.17
C ARG A 501 -4.41 11.48 -2.09
N SER A 502 -3.69 11.14 -1.04
CA SER A 502 -4.23 10.35 0.08
C SER A 502 -5.38 11.09 0.80
N ALA A 503 -5.27 12.41 0.96
CA ALA A 503 -6.35 13.23 1.51
C ALA A 503 -7.64 13.15 0.68
N ALA A 504 -7.54 13.28 -0.65
CA ALA A 504 -8.68 13.20 -1.55
C ALA A 504 -9.37 11.81 -1.47
N ILE A 505 -8.58 10.73 -1.47
CA ILE A 505 -9.08 9.35 -1.41
C ILE A 505 -9.74 9.09 -0.03
N TYR A 506 -9.08 9.47 1.05
CA TYR A 506 -9.63 9.33 2.39
C TYR A 506 -10.96 10.09 2.56
N LEU A 507 -11.03 11.34 2.13
CA LEU A 507 -12.26 12.14 2.17
C LEU A 507 -13.38 11.50 1.34
N LYS A 508 -13.09 10.95 0.16
CA LYS A 508 -14.09 10.20 -0.64
C LYS A 508 -14.65 9.01 0.13
N HIS A 509 -13.79 8.27 0.83
CA HIS A 509 -14.24 7.15 1.66
C HIS A 509 -15.18 7.63 2.77
N THR A 510 -14.91 8.80 3.37
CA THR A 510 -15.76 9.37 4.43
C THR A 510 -17.15 9.82 3.97
N LEU A 511 -17.38 10.01 2.67
CA LEU A 511 -18.71 10.31 2.11
C LEU A 511 -19.72 9.17 2.35
N SER A 512 -19.25 7.95 2.59
CA SER A 512 -20.10 6.81 2.94
C SER A 512 -20.52 6.77 4.41
N PHE A 513 -19.96 7.63 5.27
CA PHE A 513 -20.29 7.66 6.70
C PHE A 513 -21.70 8.25 6.93
N PRO A 514 -22.47 7.73 7.88
CA PRO A 514 -23.85 8.16 8.11
C PRO A 514 -23.93 9.56 8.76
N ALA A 515 -23.76 10.61 7.97
CA ALA A 515 -23.87 12.00 8.41
C ALA A 515 -24.32 12.90 7.25
N SER A 516 -25.60 12.83 6.87
CA SER A 516 -26.15 13.57 5.73
C SER A 516 -25.95 15.11 5.80
N SER A 517 -25.89 15.67 7.00
CA SER A 517 -25.64 17.11 7.20
C SER A 517 -24.22 17.56 6.86
N LEU A 518 -23.26 16.64 6.73
CA LEU A 518 -21.85 16.93 6.44
C LEU A 518 -21.45 16.65 4.99
N THR A 519 -22.32 15.96 4.25
CA THR A 519 -22.01 15.45 2.89
C THR A 519 -21.61 16.57 1.92
N GLU A 520 -22.29 17.72 1.98
CA GLU A 520 -21.99 18.85 1.10
C GLU A 520 -20.58 19.41 1.37
N TYR A 521 -20.22 19.65 2.63
CA TYR A 521 -18.90 20.16 2.99
C TYR A 521 -17.79 19.15 2.70
N LEU A 522 -18.04 17.87 2.96
CA LEU A 522 -17.10 16.80 2.64
C LEU A 522 -16.89 16.66 1.12
N SER A 523 -17.97 16.73 0.33
CA SER A 523 -17.87 16.69 -1.13
C SER A 523 -17.05 17.85 -1.68
N GLU A 524 -17.30 19.08 -1.18
CA GLU A 524 -16.51 20.24 -1.59
C GLU A 524 -15.03 20.08 -1.15
N MET A 525 -14.80 19.52 0.03
CA MET A 525 -13.44 19.27 0.51
C MET A 525 -12.71 18.23 -0.38
N VAL A 526 -13.41 17.19 -0.84
CA VAL A 526 -12.87 16.24 -1.85
C VAL A 526 -12.42 16.98 -3.09
N ASP A 527 -13.29 17.85 -3.65
CA ASP A 527 -12.97 18.61 -4.87
C ASP A 527 -11.73 19.49 -4.70
N VAL A 528 -11.58 20.12 -3.52
CA VAL A 528 -10.41 20.94 -3.17
C VAL A 528 -9.12 20.10 -3.21
N TYR A 529 -9.11 18.91 -2.58
CA TYR A 529 -7.93 18.06 -2.53
C TYR A 529 -7.63 17.34 -3.86
N GLU A 530 -8.66 17.00 -4.62
CA GLU A 530 -8.48 16.52 -6.00
C GLU A 530 -7.84 17.58 -6.88
N LYS A 531 -8.26 18.84 -6.74
CA LYS A 531 -7.67 19.96 -7.47
C LYS A 531 -6.22 20.19 -7.08
N MET A 532 -5.87 20.09 -5.79
CA MET A 532 -4.47 20.17 -5.35
C MET A 532 -3.63 19.06 -5.98
N HIS A 533 -4.08 17.82 -5.90
CA HIS A 533 -3.38 16.69 -6.48
C HIS A 533 -3.24 16.82 -8.01
N ALA A 534 -4.29 17.28 -8.70
CA ALA A 534 -4.26 17.51 -10.14
C ALA A 534 -3.24 18.59 -10.57
N GLN A 535 -2.94 19.56 -9.69
CA GLN A 535 -1.90 20.55 -9.92
C GLN A 535 -0.49 20.01 -9.59
N LEU A 536 -0.35 19.28 -8.49
CA LEU A 536 0.94 18.78 -8.00
C LEU A 536 1.50 17.66 -8.88
N ARG A 537 0.68 16.69 -9.25
CA ARG A 537 1.12 15.48 -9.96
C ARG A 537 1.85 15.74 -11.27
N PRO A 538 1.35 16.58 -12.20
CA PRO A 538 2.05 16.85 -13.46
C PRO A 538 3.39 17.58 -13.23
N PHE A 539 3.43 18.47 -12.23
CA PHE A 539 4.65 19.18 -11.89
C PHE A 539 5.70 18.24 -11.31
N TYR A 540 5.29 17.37 -10.37
CA TYR A 540 6.15 16.32 -9.81
C TYR A 540 6.68 15.39 -10.90
N ALA A 541 5.81 14.92 -11.81
CA ALA A 541 6.21 14.07 -12.94
C ALA A 541 7.26 14.75 -13.83
N SER A 542 7.11 16.05 -14.13
CA SER A 542 8.08 16.79 -14.94
C SER A 542 9.47 16.88 -14.30
N LEU A 543 9.56 16.94 -12.97
CA LEU A 543 10.83 16.92 -12.24
C LEU A 543 11.42 15.50 -12.16
N THR A 544 10.59 14.48 -12.12
CA THR A 544 11.00 13.07 -12.08
C THR A 544 11.56 12.63 -13.43
N ASP A 545 10.90 13.00 -14.53
CA ASP A 545 11.38 12.73 -15.88
C ASP A 545 12.71 13.42 -16.16
N ALA A 546 12.89 14.64 -15.64
CA ALA A 546 14.16 15.37 -15.71
C ALA A 546 15.28 14.75 -14.87
N LYS A 547 14.94 13.89 -13.89
CA LYS A 547 15.89 13.15 -13.04
C LYS A 547 16.50 11.93 -13.75
N SER A 548 15.87 11.44 -14.82
CA SER A 548 16.36 10.33 -15.60
C SER A 548 17.52 10.77 -16.49
N LEU A 549 18.75 10.45 -16.12
CA LEU A 549 20.00 10.43 -16.90
C LEU A 549 21.00 11.58 -16.73
N ASP A 550 20.61 12.87 -16.54
CA ASP A 550 21.58 13.98 -16.59
C ASP A 550 21.60 14.90 -15.35
N THR A 551 20.75 14.67 -14.35
CA THR A 551 20.52 15.62 -13.25
C THR A 551 21.68 15.71 -12.26
N TYR A 552 22.40 14.61 -12.04
CA TYR A 552 23.58 14.63 -11.17
C TYR A 552 24.78 15.29 -11.85
N ASP A 553 24.87 15.15 -13.18
CA ASP A 553 25.95 15.77 -13.98
C ASP A 553 25.65 17.22 -14.38
N SER A 554 24.38 17.62 -14.44
CA SER A 554 23.98 18.98 -14.81
C SER A 554 22.71 19.48 -14.07
N PRO A 555 22.69 19.50 -12.72
CA PRO A 555 21.49 19.84 -11.95
C PRO A 555 20.98 21.27 -12.22
N LYS A 556 21.84 22.21 -12.57
CA LYS A 556 21.44 23.60 -12.91
C LYS A 556 20.64 23.69 -14.21
N LYS A 557 20.85 22.76 -15.16
CA LYS A 557 20.05 22.70 -16.40
C LYS A 557 18.69 22.02 -16.18
N ALA A 558 18.62 21.06 -15.26
CA ALA A 558 17.40 20.33 -14.96
C ALA A 558 16.42 21.12 -14.08
N TRP A 559 16.90 22.09 -13.28
CA TRP A 559 16.07 22.88 -12.37
C TRP A 559 16.37 24.38 -12.53
N THR A 560 15.82 24.94 -13.62
CA THR A 560 16.06 26.34 -14.02
C THR A 560 15.34 27.33 -13.10
N LYS A 561 15.69 28.62 -13.23
CA LYS A 561 15.00 29.69 -12.52
C LYS A 561 13.50 29.70 -12.81
N GLU A 562 13.13 29.52 -14.06
CA GLU A 562 11.73 29.49 -14.50
C GLU A 562 10.97 28.32 -13.86
N GLN A 563 11.58 27.15 -13.78
CA GLN A 563 10.99 25.98 -13.11
C GLN A 563 10.80 26.22 -11.60
N ARG A 564 11.79 26.81 -10.92
CA ARG A 564 11.69 27.18 -9.51
C ARG A 564 10.59 28.22 -9.27
N GLN A 565 10.47 29.23 -10.17
CA GLN A 565 9.39 30.22 -10.11
C GLN A 565 8.01 29.55 -10.28
N LEU A 566 7.84 28.70 -11.29
CA LEU A 566 6.61 27.94 -11.49
C LEU A 566 6.24 27.08 -10.26
N GLN A 567 7.23 26.46 -9.64
CA GLN A 567 7.01 25.70 -8.39
C GLN A 567 6.61 26.61 -7.23
N ALA A 568 7.24 27.76 -7.08
CA ALA A 568 6.89 28.74 -6.05
C ALA A 568 5.44 29.25 -6.22
N ASP A 569 5.02 29.47 -7.46
CA ASP A 569 3.63 29.87 -7.79
C ASP A 569 2.65 28.72 -7.54
N LEU A 570 3.03 27.48 -7.86
CA LEU A 570 2.27 26.28 -7.53
C LEU A 570 2.06 26.16 -6.01
N LEU A 571 3.12 26.27 -5.20
CA LEU A 571 3.02 26.21 -3.74
C LEU A 571 2.12 27.33 -3.17
N GLN A 572 2.10 28.51 -3.79
CA GLN A 572 1.18 29.57 -3.44
C GLN A 572 -0.28 29.19 -3.74
N SER A 573 -0.54 28.60 -4.91
CA SER A 573 -1.88 28.09 -5.27
C SER A 573 -2.34 27.01 -4.30
N ILE A 574 -1.45 26.08 -3.94
CA ILE A 574 -1.72 25.05 -2.94
C ILE A 574 -2.07 25.68 -1.59
N GLY A 575 -1.32 26.71 -1.14
CA GLY A 575 -1.63 27.42 0.11
C GLY A 575 -3.03 28.05 0.14
N ILE A 576 -3.50 28.60 -0.99
CA ILE A 576 -4.85 29.15 -1.13
C ILE A 576 -5.91 28.04 -1.03
N LEU A 577 -5.67 26.90 -1.69
CA LEU A 577 -6.57 25.74 -1.61
C LEU A 577 -6.59 25.15 -0.20
N GLU A 578 -5.46 25.11 0.51
CA GLU A 578 -5.42 24.69 1.93
C GLU A 578 -6.28 25.58 2.83
N GLN A 579 -6.26 26.90 2.62
CA GLN A 579 -7.14 27.82 3.36
C GLN A 579 -8.62 27.47 3.14
N ARG A 580 -8.99 27.14 1.90
CA ARG A 580 -10.36 26.65 1.63
C ARG A 580 -10.66 25.35 2.35
N GLY A 581 -9.71 24.40 2.35
CA GLY A 581 -9.81 23.15 3.12
C GLY A 581 -9.98 23.39 4.62
N ASP A 582 -9.28 24.39 5.19
CA ASP A 582 -9.40 24.76 6.62
C ASP A 582 -10.79 25.34 6.95
N GLU A 583 -11.33 26.19 6.07
CA GLU A 583 -12.69 26.70 6.22
C GLU A 583 -13.73 25.58 6.26
N LEU A 584 -13.59 24.61 5.35
CA LEU A 584 -14.48 23.46 5.29
C LEU A 584 -14.32 22.55 6.52
N ALA A 585 -13.08 22.28 6.95
CA ALA A 585 -12.81 21.53 8.17
C ALA A 585 -13.45 22.18 9.40
N LYS A 586 -13.32 23.49 9.55
CA LYS A 586 -13.98 24.26 10.63
C LYS A 586 -15.50 24.14 10.57
N ARG A 587 -16.11 24.24 9.38
CA ARG A 587 -17.57 24.08 9.22
C ARG A 587 -18.03 22.67 9.60
N ILE A 588 -17.28 21.62 9.19
CA ILE A 588 -17.58 20.24 9.53
C ILE A 588 -17.52 20.05 11.05
N LEU A 589 -16.46 20.52 11.70
CA LEU A 589 -16.27 20.39 13.14
C LEU A 589 -17.33 21.19 13.93
N ALA A 590 -17.68 22.40 13.49
CA ALA A 590 -18.75 23.21 14.09
C ALA A 590 -20.12 22.53 13.95
N ALA A 591 -20.45 22.00 12.76
CA ALA A 591 -21.71 21.28 12.55
C ALA A 591 -21.79 19.98 13.38
N ALA A 592 -20.64 19.39 13.75
CA ALA A 592 -20.55 18.25 14.66
C ALA A 592 -20.48 18.62 16.14
N GLY A 593 -20.50 19.91 16.49
CA GLY A 593 -20.38 20.40 17.89
C GLY A 593 -19.02 20.08 18.53
N LYS A 594 -17.94 20.01 17.71
CA LYS A 594 -16.57 19.70 18.17
C LYS A 594 -15.75 20.97 18.41
N ILE A 595 -16.16 22.11 17.83
CA ILE A 595 -15.61 23.47 18.03
C ILE A 595 -16.75 24.50 18.11
#